data_a344b0e0e02d183bcece98aebe120cce
#
_entry.id   a344b0e0e02d183bcece98aebe120cce
#
_cell.length_a   1.000
_cell.length_b   1.000
_cell.length_c   1.000
_cell.angle_alpha   90.00
_cell.angle_beta   90.00
_cell.angle_gamma   90.00
#
_symmetry.space_group_name_H-M   'P 1'
#
loop_
_entity.id
_entity.type
_entity.pdbx_description
1 polymer ?
#
loop_
_entity_poly.entity_id
_entity_poly.type
_entity_poly.pdbx_seq_one_letter_code
_entity_poly.pdbx_strand_id
1 'polypeptide(L)'
;MTVDRVKRALKASVRTLKEEGIFGFIKKAVSFFFSYGIYYVYERSTNSFEERKLSPESKGYKVKTIHSLQDLDKLEKEGYDFSMRNLKIGIKSSAVPFCIFSGKKMVHVTWVAINGKAKKEIDRVPVKIDFQKGEATSGGSFTDPLHRGKGLLACAYFHIFPYLAKHGFRKIRFVIHVDNIASQRGIKRVSPRLVSKGRYLKILWLNLWKELPSE
;
A
#
# COMPACT_ATOMS: atom_id res chain seq x y z
N MET A 1 12.97 17.49 8.98
CA MET A 1 12.77 17.17 7.53
C MET A 1 14.15 17.01 6.95
N THR A 2 14.52 15.83 6.39
CA THR A 2 15.90 15.57 5.92
C THR A 2 16.18 16.33 4.63
N VAL A 3 17.42 16.83 4.45
CA VAL A 3 17.90 17.57 3.27
C VAL A 3 17.56 16.84 1.95
N ASP A 4 17.62 15.50 1.95
CA ASP A 4 17.28 14.68 0.79
C ASP A 4 15.79 14.69 0.42
N ARG A 5 14.90 14.91 1.37
CA ARG A 5 13.46 15.11 1.07
C ARG A 5 13.21 16.45 0.40
N VAL A 6 13.90 17.49 0.83
CA VAL A 6 13.80 18.85 0.24
C VAL A 6 14.36 18.85 -1.17
N LYS A 7 15.54 18.26 -1.41
CA LYS A 7 16.15 18.16 -2.76
C LYS A 7 15.27 17.38 -3.75
N ARG A 8 14.63 16.29 -3.30
CA ARG A 8 13.70 15.52 -4.13
C ARG A 8 12.41 16.28 -4.43
N ALA A 9 11.87 17.00 -3.44
CA ALA A 9 10.70 17.86 -3.63
C ALA A 9 10.99 18.98 -4.62
N LEU A 10 12.13 19.64 -4.52
CA LEU A 10 12.58 20.69 -5.46
C LEU A 10 12.74 20.15 -6.89
N LYS A 11 13.42 19.00 -7.08
CA LYS A 11 13.53 18.37 -8.41
C LYS A 11 12.17 18.01 -9.02
N ALA A 12 11.27 17.44 -8.21
CA ALA A 12 9.91 17.13 -8.64
C ALA A 12 9.11 18.39 -8.99
N SER A 13 9.30 19.47 -8.23
CA SER A 13 8.65 20.76 -8.45
C SER A 13 9.08 21.41 -9.76
N VAL A 14 10.39 21.44 -10.03
CA VAL A 14 10.94 21.99 -11.29
C VAL A 14 10.46 21.18 -12.49
N ARG A 15 10.42 19.86 -12.38
CA ARG A 15 9.91 18.99 -13.42
C ARG A 15 8.42 19.25 -13.69
N THR A 16 7.60 19.35 -12.64
CA THR A 16 6.17 19.66 -12.75
C THR A 16 5.92 21.01 -13.40
N LEU A 17 6.72 22.03 -13.04
CA LEU A 17 6.60 23.36 -13.65
C LEU A 17 6.88 23.33 -15.15
N LYS A 18 7.86 22.51 -15.59
CA LYS A 18 8.21 22.34 -17.01
C LYS A 18 7.16 21.53 -17.80
N GLU A 19 6.60 20.48 -17.19
CA GLU A 19 5.70 19.55 -17.87
C GLU A 19 4.22 19.95 -17.80
N GLU A 20 3.76 20.53 -16.69
CA GLU A 20 2.35 20.80 -16.40
C GLU A 20 2.04 22.30 -16.25
N GLY A 21 3.06 23.15 -16.37
CA GLY A 21 2.92 24.61 -16.21
C GLY A 21 2.64 25.04 -14.77
N ILE A 22 2.41 26.35 -14.59
CA ILE A 22 2.26 26.97 -13.27
C ILE A 22 1.01 26.47 -12.52
N PHE A 23 -0.08 26.17 -13.22
CA PHE A 23 -1.30 25.63 -12.61
C PHE A 23 -1.10 24.21 -12.06
N GLY A 24 -0.38 23.37 -12.79
CA GLY A 24 -0.02 22.03 -12.31
C GLY A 24 0.88 22.08 -11.08
N PHE A 25 1.83 23.01 -11.07
CA PHE A 25 2.69 23.26 -9.93
C PHE A 25 1.90 23.73 -8.70
N ILE A 26 1.02 24.73 -8.84
CA ILE A 26 0.16 25.24 -7.75
C ILE A 26 -0.74 24.11 -7.22
N LYS A 27 -1.37 23.35 -8.09
CA LYS A 27 -2.22 22.21 -7.69
C LYS A 27 -1.45 21.16 -6.87
N LYS A 28 -0.22 20.82 -7.28
CA LYS A 28 0.64 19.90 -6.52
C LYS A 28 1.14 20.49 -5.21
N ALA A 29 1.50 21.76 -5.19
CA ALA A 29 1.89 22.47 -3.98
C ALA A 29 0.72 22.50 -2.98
N VAL A 30 -0.47 22.89 -3.42
CA VAL A 30 -1.68 22.87 -2.57
C VAL A 30 -1.94 21.47 -2.05
N SER A 31 -1.89 20.42 -2.89
CA SER A 31 -2.10 19.03 -2.47
C SER A 31 -1.01 18.51 -1.52
N PHE A 32 0.18 19.10 -1.56
CA PHE A 32 1.24 18.78 -0.61
C PHE A 32 0.94 19.31 0.78
N PHE A 33 0.40 20.52 0.85
CA PHE A 33 0.08 21.21 2.12
C PHE A 33 -1.34 20.90 2.61
N PHE A 34 -2.25 20.59 1.70
CA PHE A 34 -3.66 20.34 2.00
C PHE A 34 -4.12 19.06 1.31
N SER A 35 -4.71 18.15 2.07
CA SER A 35 -5.34 16.96 1.53
C SER A 35 -6.59 16.64 2.34
N TYR A 36 -7.67 16.38 1.64
CA TYR A 36 -8.95 16.00 2.23
C TYR A 36 -9.45 14.72 1.55
N GLY A 37 -10.06 13.85 2.33
CA GLY A 37 -10.69 12.64 1.77
C GLY A 37 -11.55 11.91 2.80
N ILE A 38 -12.46 11.12 2.28
CA ILE A 38 -13.27 10.20 3.07
C ILE A 38 -12.76 8.80 2.78
N TYR A 39 -12.62 8.00 3.83
CA TYR A 39 -12.06 6.66 3.75
C TYR A 39 -12.96 5.66 4.46
N TYR A 40 -13.05 4.48 3.89
CA TYR A 40 -13.55 3.30 4.56
C TYR A 40 -12.41 2.59 5.28
N VAL A 41 -12.68 2.11 6.49
CA VAL A 41 -11.78 1.23 7.24
C VAL A 41 -12.42 -0.15 7.26
N TYR A 42 -11.77 -1.09 6.61
CA TYR A 42 -12.15 -2.49 6.64
C TYR A 42 -11.19 -3.27 7.53
N GLU A 43 -11.66 -4.36 8.09
CA GLU A 43 -10.79 -5.32 8.78
C GLU A 43 -11.10 -6.75 8.37
N ARG A 44 -10.11 -7.62 8.52
CA ARG A 44 -10.26 -9.06 8.38
C ARG A 44 -9.36 -9.80 9.36
N SER A 45 -9.86 -10.93 9.88
CA SER A 45 -9.04 -11.90 10.61
C SER A 45 -8.05 -12.58 9.67
N THR A 46 -6.83 -12.83 10.15
CA THR A 46 -5.80 -13.56 9.41
C THR A 46 -5.97 -15.07 9.51
N ASN A 47 -6.70 -15.57 10.53
CA ASN A 47 -6.81 -17.00 10.83
C ASN A 47 -7.97 -17.71 10.11
N SER A 48 -8.91 -16.95 9.53
CA SER A 48 -10.12 -17.52 8.90
C SER A 48 -9.98 -17.63 7.38
N PHE A 49 -8.82 -18.08 6.90
CA PHE A 49 -8.54 -18.08 5.48
C PHE A 49 -8.58 -19.50 4.90
N GLU A 50 -9.62 -19.79 4.08
CA GLU A 50 -9.65 -20.98 3.26
C GLU A 50 -8.85 -20.74 1.96
N GLU A 51 -7.77 -21.46 1.81
CA GLU A 51 -6.81 -21.39 0.69
C GLU A 51 -7.41 -21.72 -0.69
N ARG A 52 -8.66 -22.18 -0.73
CA ARG A 52 -9.16 -23.07 -1.79
C ARG A 52 -9.62 -22.45 -3.11
N LYS A 53 -9.67 -21.15 -3.33
CA LYS A 53 -10.40 -20.70 -4.55
C LYS A 53 -9.74 -19.76 -5.54
N LEU A 54 -8.60 -19.14 -5.30
CA LEU A 54 -8.06 -18.13 -6.22
C LEU A 54 -6.51 -18.01 -6.17
N SER A 55 -5.78 -19.09 -6.38
CA SER A 55 -4.34 -18.94 -6.64
C SER A 55 -4.12 -18.51 -8.10
N PRO A 56 -3.73 -17.25 -8.37
CA PRO A 56 -3.36 -16.80 -9.71
C PRO A 56 -2.04 -17.37 -10.20
N GLU A 57 -1.30 -18.10 -9.35
CA GLU A 57 -0.10 -18.84 -9.78
C GLU A 57 -0.45 -19.80 -10.93
N SER A 58 -1.70 -20.31 -10.98
CA SER A 58 -2.22 -21.07 -12.13
C SER A 58 -2.27 -20.28 -13.45
N LYS A 59 -2.05 -18.94 -13.41
CA LYS A 59 -2.09 -18.05 -14.58
C LYS A 59 -0.72 -17.49 -14.99
N GLY A 60 0.38 -18.11 -14.57
CA GLY A 60 1.73 -17.65 -14.92
C GLY A 60 2.26 -16.47 -14.09
N TYR A 61 1.61 -16.14 -12.97
CA TYR A 61 2.10 -15.16 -12.02
C TYR A 61 2.86 -15.82 -10.87
N LYS A 62 3.96 -15.21 -10.45
CA LYS A 62 4.74 -15.65 -9.28
C LYS A 62 4.71 -14.57 -8.19
N VAL A 63 4.51 -14.98 -6.94
CA VAL A 63 4.54 -14.07 -5.78
C VAL A 63 5.87 -14.21 -5.07
N LYS A 64 6.49 -13.08 -4.73
CA LYS A 64 7.69 -13.02 -3.89
C LYS A 64 7.52 -11.97 -2.81
N THR A 65 7.93 -12.29 -1.60
CA THR A 65 8.01 -11.37 -0.46
C THR A 65 9.46 -10.97 -0.27
N ILE A 66 9.71 -9.69 -0.01
CA ILE A 66 11.06 -9.14 0.13
C ILE A 66 11.20 -8.57 1.54
N HIS A 67 12.11 -9.13 2.34
CA HIS A 67 12.26 -8.76 3.74
C HIS A 67 13.42 -7.79 3.99
N SER A 68 14.40 -7.75 3.08
CA SER A 68 15.61 -6.96 3.23
C SER A 68 16.07 -6.34 1.91
N LEU A 69 17.00 -5.38 2.00
CA LEU A 69 17.67 -4.84 0.82
C LEU A 69 18.55 -5.90 0.14
N GLN A 70 19.12 -6.84 0.92
CA GLN A 70 19.91 -7.94 0.37
C GLN A 70 19.03 -8.88 -0.46
N ASP A 71 17.79 -9.18 -0.03
CA ASP A 71 16.84 -9.97 -0.82
C ASP A 71 16.51 -9.25 -2.13
N LEU A 72 16.29 -7.92 -2.07
CA LEU A 72 16.03 -7.12 -3.26
C LEU A 72 17.20 -7.15 -4.23
N ASP A 73 18.43 -6.88 -3.75
CA ASP A 73 19.64 -6.89 -4.55
C ASP A 73 19.93 -8.27 -5.17
N LYS A 74 19.62 -9.37 -4.43
CA LYS A 74 19.73 -10.74 -4.95
C LYS A 74 18.76 -10.94 -6.11
N LEU A 75 17.51 -10.55 -5.97
CA LEU A 75 16.50 -10.69 -7.02
C LEU A 75 16.84 -9.81 -8.24
N GLU A 76 17.35 -8.59 -8.04
CA GLU A 76 17.85 -7.72 -9.14
C GLU A 76 18.97 -8.42 -9.91
N LYS A 77 19.93 -9.07 -9.22
CA LYS A 77 21.01 -9.87 -9.85
C LYS A 77 20.48 -11.12 -10.58
N GLU A 78 19.40 -11.72 -10.09
CA GLU A 78 18.72 -12.83 -10.78
C GLU A 78 17.91 -12.34 -12.02
N GLY A 79 17.92 -11.03 -12.30
CA GLY A 79 17.26 -10.41 -13.45
C GLY A 79 15.78 -10.07 -13.23
N TYR A 80 15.32 -9.98 -11.99
CA TYR A 80 13.97 -9.46 -11.70
C TYR A 80 13.94 -7.94 -11.87
N ASP A 81 12.92 -7.46 -12.57
CA ASP A 81 12.71 -6.03 -12.87
C ASP A 81 11.73 -5.39 -11.87
N PHE A 82 12.23 -4.42 -11.12
CA PHE A 82 11.49 -3.61 -10.15
C PHE A 82 11.27 -2.16 -10.62
N SER A 83 11.48 -1.86 -11.90
CA SER A 83 11.37 -0.49 -12.46
C SER A 83 10.03 0.17 -12.22
N MET A 84 8.97 -0.64 -12.08
CA MET A 84 7.61 -0.16 -11.82
C MET A 84 7.50 0.66 -10.53
N ARG A 85 8.28 0.34 -9.49
CA ARG A 85 8.26 1.04 -8.21
C ARG A 85 9.52 0.85 -7.38
N ASN A 86 10.04 1.95 -6.85
CA ASN A 86 11.16 1.89 -5.92
C ASN A 86 10.73 1.29 -4.56
N LEU A 87 11.28 0.12 -4.23
CA LEU A 87 10.96 -0.60 -2.99
C LEU A 87 11.88 -0.22 -1.81
N LYS A 88 13.05 0.37 -2.08
CA LYS A 88 14.12 0.58 -1.07
C LYS A 88 13.66 1.39 0.14
N ILE A 89 12.81 2.40 -0.04
CA ILE A 89 12.36 3.27 1.06
C ILE A 89 11.43 2.52 2.01
N GLY A 90 10.46 1.77 1.48
CA GLY A 90 9.53 0.98 2.29
C GLY A 90 10.27 -0.10 3.08
N ILE A 91 11.17 -0.85 2.43
CA ILE A 91 11.98 -1.90 3.07
C ILE A 91 12.84 -1.31 4.21
N LYS A 92 13.51 -0.17 4.00
CA LYS A 92 14.27 0.54 5.05
C LYS A 92 13.40 0.96 6.25
N SER A 93 12.11 1.11 6.05
CA SER A 93 11.14 1.42 7.12
C SER A 93 10.48 0.19 7.71
N SER A 94 10.98 -1.01 7.38
CA SER A 94 10.44 -2.30 7.80
C SER A 94 9.02 -2.59 7.29
N ALA A 95 8.63 -1.97 6.19
CA ALA A 95 7.44 -2.38 5.47
C ALA A 95 7.78 -3.57 4.56
N VAL A 96 6.89 -4.55 4.50
CA VAL A 96 7.09 -5.79 3.75
C VAL A 96 6.31 -5.74 2.43
N PRO A 97 6.98 -5.69 1.27
CA PRO A 97 6.32 -5.74 -0.02
C PRO A 97 6.03 -7.19 -0.43
N PHE A 98 4.81 -7.42 -0.87
CA PHE A 98 4.37 -8.61 -1.58
C PHE A 98 4.30 -8.27 -3.05
N CYS A 99 5.25 -8.77 -3.82
CA CYS A 99 5.43 -8.48 -5.24
C CYS A 99 4.92 -9.63 -6.09
N ILE A 100 4.17 -9.31 -7.14
CA ILE A 100 3.70 -10.30 -8.12
C ILE A 100 4.41 -10.01 -9.45
N PHE A 101 4.90 -11.07 -10.05
CA PHE A 101 5.68 -11.04 -11.28
C PHE A 101 4.96 -11.79 -12.41
N SER A 102 5.05 -11.23 -13.61
CA SER A 102 4.78 -11.93 -14.88
C SER A 102 6.14 -12.18 -15.54
N GLY A 103 6.55 -13.45 -15.61
CA GLY A 103 7.96 -13.76 -15.86
C GLY A 103 8.86 -13.17 -14.77
N LYS A 104 9.77 -12.31 -15.16
CA LYS A 104 10.68 -11.59 -14.25
C LYS A 104 10.29 -10.11 -14.01
N LYS A 105 9.27 -9.60 -14.72
CA LYS A 105 8.79 -8.22 -14.57
C LYS A 105 7.79 -8.13 -13.42
N MET A 106 8.04 -7.24 -12.45
CA MET A 106 7.08 -6.92 -11.39
C MET A 106 5.86 -6.21 -11.99
N VAL A 107 4.66 -6.75 -11.75
CA VAL A 107 3.39 -6.22 -12.28
C VAL A 107 2.41 -5.81 -11.20
N HIS A 108 2.68 -6.17 -9.96
CA HIS A 108 1.91 -5.73 -8.81
C HIS A 108 2.77 -5.71 -7.56
N VAL A 109 2.47 -4.78 -6.67
CA VAL A 109 3.00 -4.74 -5.30
C VAL A 109 1.92 -4.30 -4.34
N THR A 110 1.87 -4.96 -3.18
CA THR A 110 1.09 -4.54 -2.02
C THR A 110 2.00 -4.55 -0.80
N TRP A 111 1.92 -3.52 0.02
CA TRP A 111 2.75 -3.40 1.21
C TRP A 111 1.98 -3.78 2.46
N VAL A 112 2.70 -4.36 3.40
CA VAL A 112 2.22 -4.65 4.76
C VAL A 112 3.07 -3.91 5.76
N ALA A 113 2.43 -3.29 6.75
CA ALA A 113 3.08 -2.70 7.90
C ALA A 113 2.65 -3.43 9.17
N ILE A 114 3.65 -3.82 9.94
CA ILE A 114 3.53 -4.51 11.24
C ILE A 114 4.07 -3.65 12.40
N ASN A 115 4.36 -2.39 12.12
CA ASN A 115 4.79 -1.39 13.10
C ASN A 115 4.48 0.03 12.62
N GLY A 116 4.58 0.99 13.54
CA GLY A 116 4.24 2.39 13.25
C GLY A 116 5.16 3.09 12.25
N LYS A 117 6.45 2.69 12.18
CA LYS A 117 7.41 3.25 11.21
C LYS A 117 7.05 2.84 9.79
N ALA A 118 6.79 1.55 9.58
CA ALA A 118 6.35 1.00 8.31
C ALA A 118 5.02 1.62 7.87
N LYS A 119 4.04 1.74 8.79
CA LYS A 119 2.74 2.36 8.50
C LYS A 119 2.88 3.77 7.92
N LYS A 120 3.72 4.61 8.50
CA LYS A 120 3.93 6.01 8.04
C LYS A 120 4.43 6.10 6.59
N GLU A 121 5.11 5.05 6.10
CA GLU A 121 5.62 5.01 4.72
C GLU A 121 4.57 4.50 3.72
N ILE A 122 3.72 3.56 4.11
CA ILE A 122 2.77 2.93 3.20
C ILE A 122 1.38 3.56 3.23
N ASP A 123 1.03 4.22 4.35
CA ASP A 123 -0.28 4.84 4.55
C ASP A 123 -0.15 6.15 5.33
N ARG A 124 -0.69 7.22 4.76
CA ARG A 124 -0.65 8.57 5.36
C ARG A 124 -1.85 8.86 6.25
N VAL A 125 -2.92 8.09 6.11
CA VAL A 125 -4.15 8.30 6.89
C VAL A 125 -3.89 7.88 8.34
N PRO A 126 -4.13 8.72 9.35
CA PRO A 126 -3.73 8.47 10.74
C PRO A 126 -4.73 7.57 11.48
N VAL A 127 -5.30 6.58 10.81
CA VAL A 127 -6.10 5.53 11.45
C VAL A 127 -5.23 4.78 12.47
N LYS A 128 -5.73 4.61 13.67
CA LYS A 128 -5.03 3.90 14.74
C LYS A 128 -4.98 2.40 14.44
N ILE A 129 -3.79 1.84 14.46
CA ILE A 129 -3.52 0.39 14.35
C ILE A 129 -2.84 -0.04 15.63
N ASP A 130 -3.40 -1.03 16.31
CA ASP A 130 -2.84 -1.55 17.56
C ASP A 130 -1.93 -2.75 17.27
N PHE A 131 -0.70 -2.45 16.89
CA PHE A 131 0.30 -3.47 16.56
C PHE A 131 0.59 -4.41 17.75
N GLN A 132 0.47 -3.92 19.00
CA GLN A 132 0.71 -4.74 20.20
C GLN A 132 -0.41 -5.76 20.41
N LYS A 133 -1.63 -5.45 19.98
CA LYS A 133 -2.75 -6.40 20.00
C LYS A 133 -2.82 -7.28 18.76
N GLY A 134 -1.74 -7.35 17.96
CA GLY A 134 -1.66 -8.18 16.77
C GLY A 134 -2.48 -7.65 15.60
N GLU A 135 -2.64 -6.34 15.49
CA GLU A 135 -3.19 -5.72 14.29
C GLU A 135 -2.06 -5.36 13.31
N ALA A 136 -2.29 -5.56 12.02
CA ALA A 136 -1.45 -5.10 10.94
C ALA A 136 -2.24 -4.19 10.00
N THR A 137 -1.57 -3.52 9.07
CA THR A 137 -2.25 -2.77 8.01
C THR A 137 -1.56 -3.00 6.68
N SER A 138 -2.31 -2.83 5.59
CA SER A 138 -1.77 -2.84 4.25
C SER A 138 -2.12 -1.58 3.50
N GLY A 139 -1.26 -1.21 2.56
CA GLY A 139 -1.45 -0.01 1.75
C GLY A 139 -0.46 0.08 0.60
N GLY A 140 -0.43 1.23 -0.07
CA GLY A 140 0.54 1.52 -1.11
C GLY A 140 0.50 0.55 -2.30
N SER A 141 -0.61 -0.15 -2.52
CA SER A 141 -0.75 -1.12 -3.60
C SER A 141 -0.71 -0.43 -4.96
N PHE A 142 -0.02 -1.06 -5.89
CA PHE A 142 0.05 -0.61 -7.28
C PHE A 142 0.02 -1.82 -8.22
N THR A 143 -0.75 -1.70 -9.30
CA THR A 143 -0.82 -2.71 -10.37
C THR A 143 -0.53 -2.05 -11.71
N ASP A 144 0.36 -2.64 -12.49
CA ASP A 144 0.64 -2.24 -13.88
C ASP A 144 -0.68 -2.18 -14.65
N PRO A 145 -0.97 -1.08 -15.38
CA PRO A 145 -2.23 -0.91 -16.12
C PRO A 145 -2.61 -2.10 -17.00
N LEU A 146 -1.64 -2.75 -17.67
CA LEU A 146 -1.85 -3.91 -18.53
C LEU A 146 -2.24 -5.19 -17.77
N HIS A 147 -2.06 -5.19 -16.45
CA HIS A 147 -2.34 -6.31 -15.56
C HIS A 147 -3.50 -6.07 -14.58
N ARG A 148 -4.22 -4.93 -14.74
CA ARG A 148 -5.42 -4.64 -13.94
C ARG A 148 -6.57 -5.58 -14.28
N GLY A 149 -7.55 -5.68 -13.36
CA GLY A 149 -8.72 -6.56 -13.54
C GLY A 149 -8.46 -8.06 -13.33
N LYS A 150 -7.21 -8.49 -13.25
CA LYS A 150 -6.80 -9.91 -13.16
C LYS A 150 -6.78 -10.47 -11.72
N GLY A 151 -7.24 -9.72 -10.72
CA GLY A 151 -7.35 -10.19 -9.34
C GLY A 151 -6.05 -10.18 -8.54
N LEU A 152 -4.99 -9.51 -9.02
CA LEU A 152 -3.66 -9.55 -8.40
C LEU A 152 -3.64 -9.01 -6.96
N LEU A 153 -4.47 -8.01 -6.65
CA LEU A 153 -4.59 -7.51 -5.27
C LEU A 153 -5.11 -8.60 -4.32
N ALA A 154 -6.15 -9.32 -4.71
CA ALA A 154 -6.65 -10.44 -3.92
C ALA A 154 -5.59 -11.54 -3.80
N CYS A 155 -4.88 -11.85 -4.90
CA CYS A 155 -3.76 -12.78 -4.88
C CYS A 155 -2.70 -12.42 -3.84
N ALA A 156 -2.29 -11.16 -3.79
CA ALA A 156 -1.32 -10.73 -2.79
C ALA A 156 -1.82 -11.04 -1.37
N TYR A 157 -3.12 -10.85 -1.09
CA TYR A 157 -3.69 -11.13 0.24
C TYR A 157 -3.70 -12.62 0.59
N PHE A 158 -3.79 -13.53 -0.39
CA PHE A 158 -3.64 -14.95 -0.12
C PHE A 158 -2.27 -15.32 0.46
N HIS A 159 -1.23 -14.58 0.12
CA HIS A 159 0.11 -14.73 0.69
C HIS A 159 0.30 -13.88 1.96
N ILE A 160 -0.36 -12.73 2.05
CA ILE A 160 -0.27 -11.83 3.21
C ILE A 160 -0.90 -12.44 4.46
N PHE A 161 -2.08 -13.08 4.36
CA PHE A 161 -2.76 -13.63 5.54
C PHE A 161 -1.95 -14.73 6.24
N PRO A 162 -1.45 -15.77 5.55
CA PRO A 162 -0.60 -16.77 6.19
C PRO A 162 0.69 -16.17 6.77
N TYR A 163 1.28 -15.21 6.05
CA TYR A 163 2.46 -14.49 6.54
C TYR A 163 2.16 -13.78 7.86
N LEU A 164 1.07 -13.02 7.95
CA LEU A 164 0.68 -12.30 9.16
C LEU A 164 0.34 -13.26 10.30
N ALA A 165 -0.42 -14.32 10.05
CA ALA A 165 -0.77 -15.32 11.04
C ALA A 165 0.48 -15.98 11.63
N LYS A 166 1.45 -16.38 10.77
CA LYS A 166 2.75 -16.94 11.20
C LYS A 166 3.55 -16.00 12.09
N HIS A 167 3.41 -14.67 11.91
CA HIS A 167 4.09 -13.66 12.70
C HIS A 167 3.25 -13.14 13.89
N GLY A 168 2.17 -13.83 14.27
CA GLY A 168 1.36 -13.52 15.45
C GLY A 168 0.34 -12.39 15.26
N PHE A 169 0.15 -11.91 14.05
CA PHE A 169 -0.87 -10.90 13.75
C PHE A 169 -2.23 -11.56 13.51
N ARG A 170 -3.24 -11.12 14.24
CA ARG A 170 -4.60 -11.71 14.23
C ARG A 170 -5.54 -11.00 13.27
N LYS A 171 -5.24 -9.74 12.93
CA LYS A 171 -6.08 -8.89 12.09
C LYS A 171 -5.25 -8.05 11.13
N ILE A 172 -5.85 -7.74 9.99
CA ILE A 172 -5.34 -6.74 9.08
C ILE A 172 -6.42 -5.68 8.84
N ARG A 173 -6.01 -4.41 8.81
CA ARG A 173 -6.86 -3.28 8.44
C ARG A 173 -6.50 -2.75 7.07
N PHE A 174 -7.53 -2.34 6.34
CA PHE A 174 -7.45 -1.72 5.02
C PHE A 174 -8.07 -0.34 5.10
N VAL A 175 -7.32 0.69 4.73
CA VAL A 175 -7.81 2.07 4.70
C VAL A 175 -7.90 2.49 3.24
N ILE A 176 -9.11 2.68 2.73
CA ILE A 176 -9.37 2.87 1.30
C ILE A 176 -10.23 4.10 1.08
N HIS A 177 -9.76 5.01 0.22
CA HIS A 177 -10.54 6.18 -0.18
C HIS A 177 -11.87 5.76 -0.80
N VAL A 178 -12.96 6.47 -0.49
CA VAL A 178 -14.31 6.12 -0.98
C VAL A 178 -14.39 6.07 -2.51
N ASP A 179 -13.62 6.89 -3.22
CA ASP A 179 -13.59 6.91 -4.68
C ASP A 179 -12.64 5.87 -5.29
N ASN A 180 -11.87 5.13 -4.47
CA ASN A 180 -11.00 4.08 -4.97
C ASN A 180 -11.76 2.76 -5.15
N ILE A 181 -12.70 2.77 -6.11
CA ILE A 181 -13.57 1.64 -6.43
C ILE A 181 -12.75 0.39 -6.81
N ALA A 182 -11.62 0.58 -7.49
CA ALA A 182 -10.76 -0.54 -7.91
C ALA A 182 -10.20 -1.31 -6.68
N SER A 183 -9.68 -0.58 -5.69
CA SER A 183 -9.20 -1.21 -4.44
C SER A 183 -10.34 -1.82 -3.63
N GLN A 184 -11.49 -1.15 -3.54
CA GLN A 184 -12.66 -1.70 -2.84
C GLN A 184 -13.13 -3.02 -3.47
N ARG A 185 -13.25 -3.08 -4.80
CA ARG A 185 -13.58 -4.33 -5.51
C ARG A 185 -12.52 -5.41 -5.30
N GLY A 186 -11.25 -5.01 -5.29
CA GLY A 186 -10.13 -5.93 -5.07
C GLY A 186 -10.18 -6.60 -3.70
N ILE A 187 -10.39 -5.84 -2.63
CA ILE A 187 -10.44 -6.39 -1.25
C ILE A 187 -11.76 -7.13 -0.96
N LYS A 188 -12.88 -6.78 -1.61
CA LYS A 188 -14.14 -7.54 -1.43
C LYS A 188 -13.98 -9.02 -1.74
N ARG A 189 -13.03 -9.40 -2.60
CA ARG A 189 -12.72 -10.80 -2.90
C ARG A 189 -12.15 -11.57 -1.72
N VAL A 190 -11.63 -10.88 -0.73
CA VAL A 190 -11.15 -11.49 0.52
C VAL A 190 -12.12 -11.26 1.68
N SER A 191 -13.36 -10.86 1.40
CA SER A 191 -14.48 -10.72 2.34
C SER A 191 -14.13 -9.97 3.64
N PRO A 192 -13.61 -8.74 3.59
CA PRO A 192 -13.36 -7.95 4.78
C PRO A 192 -14.67 -7.37 5.32
N ARG A 193 -14.73 -7.13 6.63
CA ARG A 193 -15.81 -6.41 7.28
C ARG A 193 -15.53 -4.90 7.24
N LEU A 194 -16.50 -4.09 6.88
CA LEU A 194 -16.45 -2.64 7.07
C LEU A 194 -16.58 -2.35 8.57
N VAL A 195 -15.62 -1.62 9.13
CA VAL A 195 -15.56 -1.30 10.57
C VAL A 195 -15.99 0.13 10.83
N SER A 196 -15.46 1.06 10.04
CA SER A 196 -15.81 2.48 10.18
C SER A 196 -15.61 3.22 8.86
N LYS A 197 -16.15 4.43 8.82
CA LYS A 197 -15.93 5.44 7.79
C LYS A 197 -15.35 6.66 8.48
N GLY A 198 -14.41 7.34 7.88
CA GLY A 198 -13.84 8.53 8.51
C GLY A 198 -13.35 9.54 7.52
N ARG A 199 -13.18 10.75 8.04
CA ARG A 199 -12.71 11.93 7.32
C ARG A 199 -11.25 12.17 7.67
N TYR A 200 -10.41 12.26 6.66
CA TYR A 200 -9.02 12.66 6.78
C TYR A 200 -8.85 14.09 6.27
N LEU A 201 -8.19 14.90 7.07
CA LEU A 201 -7.81 16.25 6.71
C LEU A 201 -6.33 16.45 7.05
N LYS A 202 -5.56 16.84 6.06
CA LYS A 202 -4.18 17.29 6.23
C LYS A 202 -4.11 18.78 5.96
N ILE A 203 -3.57 19.52 6.89
CA ILE A 203 -3.24 20.95 6.75
C ILE A 203 -1.78 21.12 7.17
N LEU A 204 -0.90 21.46 6.23
CA LEU A 204 0.54 21.55 6.45
C LEU A 204 1.11 20.24 7.00
N TRP A 205 1.52 20.23 8.28
CA TRP A 205 2.04 19.04 9.00
C TRP A 205 0.99 18.35 9.86
N LEU A 206 -0.16 18.98 10.08
CA LEU A 206 -1.26 18.41 10.86
C LEU A 206 -1.99 17.35 10.04
N ASN A 207 -2.19 16.18 10.64
CA ASN A 207 -2.96 15.09 10.06
C ASN A 207 -4.10 14.76 11.03
N LEU A 208 -5.32 15.09 10.62
CA LEU A 208 -6.51 14.91 11.43
C LEU A 208 -7.35 13.75 10.88
N TRP A 209 -7.85 12.93 11.78
CA TRP A 209 -8.79 11.85 11.48
C TRP A 209 -10.00 12.00 12.38
N LYS A 210 -11.18 11.94 11.79
CA LYS A 210 -12.44 11.91 12.52
C LYS A 210 -13.29 10.77 11.97
N GLU A 211 -13.64 9.84 12.84
CA GLU A 211 -14.62 8.81 12.50
C GLU A 211 -15.99 9.44 12.29
N LEU A 212 -16.69 8.99 11.27
CA LEU A 212 -18.06 9.40 10.97
C LEU A 212 -19.02 8.37 11.57
N PRO A 213 -20.23 8.77 11.96
CA PRO A 213 -21.25 7.82 12.37
C PRO A 213 -21.43 6.74 11.31
N SER A 214 -21.60 5.48 11.74
CA SER A 214 -22.08 4.41 10.88
C SER A 214 -23.56 4.66 10.60
N GLU A 215 -23.89 4.86 9.36
CA GLU A 215 -25.28 4.82 8.89
C GLU A 215 -25.83 3.41 9.00
#